data_d5b415d8cd7eb2b9ef33278c019911e8
#
_entry.id   d5b415d8cd7eb2b9ef33278c019911e8
#
_cell.length_a   1.000
_cell.length_b   1.000
_cell.length_c   1.000
_cell.angle_alpha   90.00
_cell.angle_beta   90.00
_cell.angle_gamma   90.00
#
_symmetry.space_group_name_H-M   'P 1'
#
loop_
_entity.id
_entity.type
_entity.pdbx_description
1 polymer ?
#
loop_
_entity_poly.entity_id
_entity_poly.type
_entity_poly.pdbx_seq_one_letter_code
_entity_poly.pdbx_strand_id
1 'polypeptide(L)'
;HLEKILPISAGLGGGSADAAATLRLLTRMWGCSLPTYDETVKLGADVPVCINPKPQRMTGIGAQLNLLDHTLPSMGILLVNPNRALSTALVFHQLSARENSPMPAQLPRFASAQGLCQFLGQMRNDLEPVAVQILPEINQVIGALQKQKTCLLARMSGSGATCFGLFPNAEQAQAAQKTIAALAPEWWVRAGRVLG
;
A
#
# COMPACT_ATOMS: atom_id res chain seq x y z
N HIS A 1 18.90 8.30 13.41
CA HIS A 1 18.31 9.38 12.61
C HIS A 1 17.16 8.81 11.77
N LEU A 2 16.03 9.49 11.74
CA LEU A 2 14.87 9.17 10.91
C LEU A 2 14.60 10.33 9.95
N GLU A 3 14.61 10.05 8.66
CA GLU A 3 14.24 10.99 7.61
C GLU A 3 12.89 10.60 7.00
N LYS A 4 11.91 11.48 7.11
CA LYS A 4 10.55 11.25 6.59
C LYS A 4 10.43 11.76 5.15
N ILE A 5 10.43 10.83 4.19
CA ILE A 5 10.26 11.13 2.76
C ILE A 5 8.82 10.88 2.32
N LEU A 6 8.13 9.93 2.95
CA LEU A 6 6.72 9.62 2.66
C LEU A 6 5.79 10.66 3.30
N PRO A 7 4.67 11.02 2.65
CA PRO A 7 3.65 11.86 3.27
C PRO A 7 3.14 11.25 4.57
N ILE A 8 2.86 12.10 5.55
CA ILE A 8 2.32 11.67 6.85
C ILE A 8 0.85 11.26 6.68
N SER A 9 0.42 10.22 7.39
CA SER A 9 -0.97 9.69 7.35
C SER A 9 -1.46 9.40 5.93
N ALA A 10 -0.62 8.80 5.12
CA ALA A 10 -0.81 8.64 3.69
C ALA A 10 -1.43 7.29 3.26
N GLY A 11 -1.85 6.43 4.19
CA GLY A 11 -2.37 5.09 3.86
C GLY A 11 -1.29 4.09 3.36
N LEU A 12 -0.01 4.37 3.63
CA LEU A 12 1.13 3.57 3.17
C LEU A 12 1.78 2.72 4.28
N GLY A 13 1.26 2.76 5.50
CA GLY A 13 1.88 2.07 6.63
C GLY A 13 3.27 2.60 7.03
N GLY A 14 3.63 3.83 6.60
CA GLY A 14 4.98 4.37 6.77
C GLY A 14 5.43 4.43 8.23
N GLY A 15 4.55 4.83 9.16
CA GLY A 15 4.85 4.83 10.60
C GLY A 15 5.10 3.42 11.15
N SER A 16 4.32 2.45 10.71
CA SER A 16 4.48 1.04 11.09
C SER A 16 5.78 0.44 10.53
N ALA A 17 6.16 0.82 9.30
CA ALA A 17 7.42 0.43 8.70
C ALA A 17 8.62 1.03 9.44
N ASP A 18 8.54 2.32 9.85
CA ASP A 18 9.57 2.98 10.67
C ASP A 18 9.73 2.30 12.04
N ALA A 19 8.61 1.99 12.72
CA ALA A 19 8.61 1.27 13.99
C ALA A 19 9.26 -0.12 13.84
N ALA A 20 8.86 -0.88 12.83
CA ALA A 20 9.43 -2.20 12.55
C ALA A 20 10.93 -2.13 12.22
N ALA A 21 11.36 -1.15 11.44
CA ALA A 21 12.78 -0.93 11.14
C ALA A 21 13.57 -0.60 12.40
N THR A 22 13.02 0.25 13.28
CA THR A 22 13.62 0.60 14.56
C THR A 22 13.76 -0.63 15.45
N LEU A 23 12.72 -1.45 15.57
CA LEU A 23 12.78 -2.70 16.35
C LEU A 23 13.87 -3.64 15.83
N ARG A 24 13.93 -3.88 14.53
CA ARG A 24 14.99 -4.71 13.93
C ARG A 24 16.39 -4.17 14.20
N LEU A 25 16.57 -2.84 14.17
CA LEU A 25 17.86 -2.21 14.46
C LEU A 25 18.25 -2.37 15.92
N LEU A 26 17.34 -2.04 16.84
CA LEU A 26 17.61 -2.10 18.28
C LEU A 26 17.88 -3.53 18.76
N THR A 27 17.12 -4.52 18.30
CA THR A 27 17.34 -5.92 18.66
C THR A 27 18.71 -6.43 18.18
N ARG A 28 19.18 -5.98 17.00
CA ARG A 28 20.54 -6.26 16.52
C ARG A 28 21.60 -5.60 17.40
N MET A 29 21.39 -4.33 17.76
CA MET A 29 22.36 -3.57 18.58
C MET A 29 22.51 -4.16 19.99
N TRP A 30 21.42 -4.63 20.57
CA TRP A 30 21.41 -5.14 21.96
C TRP A 30 21.55 -6.66 22.05
N GLY A 31 21.58 -7.36 20.93
CA GLY A 31 21.71 -8.82 20.91
C GLY A 31 20.50 -9.54 21.53
N CYS A 32 19.31 -8.94 21.46
CA CYS A 32 18.08 -9.50 22.02
C CYS A 32 17.11 -9.97 20.92
N SER A 33 16.10 -10.73 21.31
CA SER A 33 15.05 -11.19 20.41
C SER A 33 14.13 -10.06 19.97
N LEU A 34 13.53 -10.19 18.78
CA LEU A 34 12.43 -9.33 18.36
C LEU A 34 11.25 -9.50 19.32
N PRO A 35 10.49 -8.42 19.60
CA PRO A 35 9.25 -8.52 20.35
C PRO A 35 8.25 -9.47 19.68
N THR A 36 7.40 -10.07 20.50
CA THR A 36 6.32 -10.96 20.03
C THR A 36 5.30 -10.22 19.17
N TYR A 37 4.43 -10.98 18.49
CA TYR A 37 3.30 -10.39 17.77
C TYR A 37 2.45 -9.50 18.68
N ASP A 38 2.07 -9.99 19.87
CA ASP A 38 1.19 -9.27 20.82
C ASP A 38 1.83 -7.97 21.36
N GLU A 39 3.14 -7.93 21.44
CA GLU A 39 3.87 -6.72 21.81
C GLU A 39 3.95 -5.72 20.66
N THR A 40 4.20 -6.20 19.45
CA THR A 40 4.34 -5.34 18.27
C THR A 40 3.01 -4.73 17.82
N VAL A 41 1.89 -5.46 17.94
CA VAL A 41 0.56 -4.94 17.59
C VAL A 41 0.13 -3.76 18.48
N LYS A 42 0.63 -3.66 19.70
CA LYS A 42 0.39 -2.53 20.61
C LYS A 42 0.98 -1.21 20.11
N LEU A 43 2.01 -1.29 19.26
CA LEU A 43 2.60 -0.12 18.60
C LEU A 43 1.80 0.34 17.38
N GLY A 44 1.02 -0.58 16.79
CA GLY A 44 0.17 -0.32 15.64
C GLY A 44 -0.20 -1.62 14.93
N ALA A 45 -1.42 -1.71 14.40
CA ALA A 45 -1.96 -2.93 13.77
C ALA A 45 -1.09 -3.44 12.60
N ASP A 46 -0.43 -2.54 11.88
CA ASP A 46 0.42 -2.88 10.73
C ASP A 46 1.90 -3.09 11.09
N VAL A 47 2.31 -2.92 12.37
CA VAL A 47 3.73 -3.11 12.76
C VAL A 47 4.16 -4.56 12.58
N PRO A 48 3.37 -5.58 12.99
CA PRO A 48 3.76 -6.98 12.82
C PRO A 48 4.07 -7.37 11.38
N VAL A 49 3.24 -6.93 10.40
CA VAL A 49 3.47 -7.25 8.99
C VAL A 49 4.73 -6.58 8.45
N CYS A 50 5.10 -5.40 8.97
CA CYS A 50 6.31 -4.68 8.59
C CYS A 50 7.61 -5.27 9.20
N ILE A 51 7.52 -6.11 10.23
CA ILE A 51 8.69 -6.79 10.81
C ILE A 51 9.34 -7.71 9.79
N ASN A 52 8.55 -8.43 9.00
CA ASN A 52 9.04 -9.27 7.92
C ASN A 52 8.54 -8.71 6.58
N PRO A 53 9.36 -7.92 5.86
CA PRO A 53 8.94 -7.22 4.65
C PRO A 53 8.89 -8.15 3.42
N LYS A 54 8.23 -9.29 3.55
CA LYS A 54 7.93 -10.22 2.47
C LYS A 54 6.45 -10.15 2.12
N PRO A 55 6.06 -10.56 0.91
CA PRO A 55 4.65 -10.66 0.54
C PRO A 55 3.89 -11.56 1.52
N GLN A 56 2.85 -11.02 2.14
CA GLN A 56 2.07 -11.69 3.16
C GLN A 56 0.57 -11.42 2.95
N ARG A 57 -0.23 -12.40 3.33
CA ARG A 57 -1.66 -12.24 3.48
C ARG A 57 -1.99 -11.93 4.93
N MET A 58 -2.68 -10.83 5.16
CA MET A 58 -3.25 -10.47 6.45
C MET A 58 -4.72 -10.87 6.48
N THR A 59 -5.17 -11.49 7.58
CA THR A 59 -6.57 -11.82 7.80
C THR A 59 -7.03 -11.43 9.21
N GLY A 60 -8.36 -11.39 9.42
CA GLY A 60 -8.94 -10.86 10.64
C GLY A 60 -8.67 -9.35 10.77
N ILE A 61 -8.40 -8.91 11.99
CA ILE A 61 -7.99 -7.51 12.28
C ILE A 61 -6.49 -7.27 12.05
N GLY A 62 -5.85 -8.04 11.17
CA GLY A 62 -4.39 -8.06 11.01
C GLY A 62 -3.69 -9.10 11.88
N ALA A 63 -4.46 -9.90 12.66
CA ALA A 63 -3.93 -10.83 13.65
C ALA A 63 -3.26 -12.07 13.04
N GLN A 64 -3.62 -12.46 11.83
CA GLN A 64 -3.07 -13.62 11.17
C GLN A 64 -2.25 -13.20 9.96
N LEU A 65 -0.95 -13.48 10.01
CA LEU A 65 0.00 -13.19 8.95
C LEU A 65 0.46 -14.50 8.31
N ASN A 66 0.15 -14.68 7.04
CA ASN A 66 0.56 -15.84 6.28
C ASN A 66 1.48 -15.40 5.14
N LEU A 67 2.73 -15.83 5.19
CA LEU A 67 3.66 -15.63 4.08
C LEU A 67 3.11 -16.30 2.83
N LEU A 68 3.29 -15.67 1.68
CA LEU A 68 3.04 -16.35 0.41
C LEU A 68 4.12 -17.42 0.19
N ASP A 69 3.71 -18.56 -0.30
CA ASP A 69 4.58 -19.70 -0.62
C ASP A 69 5.34 -19.55 -1.96
N HIS A 70 5.14 -18.41 -2.61
CA HIS A 70 5.74 -18.09 -3.90
C HIS A 70 6.05 -16.59 -4.00
N THR A 71 6.99 -16.25 -4.87
CA THR A 71 7.35 -14.87 -5.17
C THR A 71 6.30 -14.22 -6.09
N LEU A 72 6.12 -12.91 -5.93
CA LEU A 72 5.32 -12.12 -6.86
C LEU A 72 6.16 -11.72 -8.08
N PRO A 73 5.54 -11.50 -9.25
CA PRO A 73 6.23 -10.98 -10.42
C PRO A 73 6.84 -9.61 -10.14
N SER A 74 8.05 -9.37 -10.63
CA SER A 74 8.65 -8.04 -10.58
C SER A 74 7.80 -7.05 -11.40
N MET A 75 7.53 -5.88 -10.82
CA MET A 75 6.74 -4.83 -11.47
C MET A 75 7.12 -3.44 -10.97
N GLY A 76 6.76 -2.42 -11.73
CA GLY A 76 6.85 -1.04 -11.31
C GLY A 76 5.64 -0.62 -10.48
N ILE A 77 5.84 0.29 -9.56
CA ILE A 77 4.78 0.96 -8.80
C ILE A 77 4.96 2.47 -8.87
N LEU A 78 3.87 3.19 -9.05
CA LEU A 78 3.82 4.63 -8.93
C LEU A 78 2.89 5.00 -7.80
N LEU A 79 3.41 5.67 -6.79
CA LEU A 79 2.66 6.21 -5.66
C LEU A 79 2.33 7.68 -5.93
N VAL A 80 1.08 8.06 -5.75
CA VAL A 80 0.61 9.43 -5.95
C VAL A 80 -0.27 9.83 -4.78
N ASN A 81 0.06 10.95 -4.13
CA ASN A 81 -0.73 11.53 -3.04
C ASN A 81 -1.12 12.96 -3.41
N PRO A 82 -2.40 13.36 -3.28
CA PRO A 82 -2.84 14.71 -3.60
C PRO A 82 -2.36 15.77 -2.58
N ASN A 83 -1.52 15.39 -1.61
CA ASN A 83 -1.07 16.25 -0.50
C ASN A 83 -2.22 16.84 0.31
N ARG A 84 -3.30 16.09 0.44
CA ARG A 84 -4.48 16.45 1.23
C ARG A 84 -4.60 15.50 2.41
N ALA A 85 -4.90 16.04 3.57
CA ALA A 85 -5.11 15.24 4.77
C ALA A 85 -6.44 14.47 4.68
N LEU A 86 -6.39 13.17 5.01
CA LEU A 86 -7.56 12.32 5.14
C LEU A 86 -7.48 11.56 6.47
N SER A 87 -8.48 11.72 7.32
CA SER A 87 -8.52 11.03 8.60
C SER A 87 -8.92 9.56 8.41
N THR A 88 -8.01 8.64 8.70
CA THR A 88 -8.28 7.19 8.73
C THR A 88 -9.48 6.87 9.62
N ALA A 89 -9.57 7.48 10.81
CA ALA A 89 -10.67 7.26 11.73
C ALA A 89 -12.02 7.69 11.13
N LEU A 90 -12.06 8.80 10.40
CA LEU A 90 -13.27 9.28 9.73
C LEU A 90 -13.71 8.33 8.63
N VAL A 91 -12.78 7.83 7.81
CA VAL A 91 -13.08 6.86 6.74
C VAL A 91 -13.68 5.58 7.33
N PHE A 92 -13.08 5.03 8.40
CA PHE A 92 -13.62 3.84 9.08
C PHE A 92 -14.97 4.11 9.77
N HIS A 93 -15.18 5.30 10.31
CA HIS A 93 -16.44 5.68 10.95
C HIS A 93 -17.62 5.73 9.95
N GLN A 94 -17.35 6.21 8.73
CA GLN A 94 -18.38 6.33 7.69
C GLN A 94 -18.57 5.03 6.88
N LEU A 95 -17.84 3.97 7.18
CA LEU A 95 -17.99 2.69 6.49
C LEU A 95 -19.35 2.05 6.88
N SER A 96 -20.21 1.86 5.90
CA SER A 96 -21.56 1.30 6.09
C SER A 96 -21.57 -0.21 6.35
N ALA A 97 -20.66 -0.95 5.72
CA ALA A 97 -20.50 -2.39 5.87
C ALA A 97 -19.07 -2.73 6.30
N ARG A 98 -18.93 -3.37 7.45
CA ARG A 98 -17.62 -3.78 8.00
C ARG A 98 -17.26 -5.22 7.68
N GLU A 99 -18.24 -6.03 7.32
CA GLU A 99 -18.08 -7.43 6.95
C GLU A 99 -18.38 -7.58 5.47
N ASN A 100 -17.37 -7.91 4.70
CA ASN A 100 -17.43 -8.07 3.26
C ASN A 100 -16.85 -9.43 2.87
N SER A 101 -17.20 -9.93 1.67
CA SER A 101 -16.63 -11.17 1.15
C SER A 101 -15.10 -11.11 1.14
N PRO A 102 -14.39 -12.06 1.73
CA PRO A 102 -12.94 -12.04 1.79
C PRO A 102 -12.32 -12.29 0.40
N MET A 103 -11.06 -11.88 0.25
CA MET A 103 -10.22 -12.34 -0.85
C MET A 103 -10.14 -13.89 -0.83
N PRO A 104 -10.02 -14.58 -2.00
CA PRO A 104 -9.90 -16.04 -2.05
C PRO A 104 -8.87 -16.57 -1.07
N ALA A 105 -9.17 -17.70 -0.41
CA ALA A 105 -8.31 -18.27 0.62
C ALA A 105 -6.94 -18.66 0.05
N GLN A 106 -6.92 -19.23 -1.15
CA GLN A 106 -5.69 -19.55 -1.88
C GLN A 106 -5.47 -18.51 -2.97
N LEU A 107 -4.28 -17.93 -2.98
CA LEU A 107 -3.87 -17.02 -4.04
C LEU A 107 -3.21 -17.84 -5.16
N PRO A 108 -3.59 -17.62 -6.42
CA PRO A 108 -2.93 -18.32 -7.53
C PRO A 108 -1.47 -17.85 -7.68
N ARG A 109 -0.65 -18.67 -8.31
CA ARG A 109 0.69 -18.26 -8.73
C ARG A 109 0.59 -17.43 -10.00
N PHE A 110 1.31 -16.33 -10.04
CA PHE A 110 1.27 -15.39 -11.17
C PHE A 110 2.58 -15.44 -11.93
N ALA A 111 2.51 -15.77 -13.23
CA ALA A 111 3.67 -15.79 -14.11
C ALA A 111 4.09 -14.39 -14.61
N SER A 112 3.22 -13.39 -14.48
CA SER A 112 3.46 -12.04 -15.00
C SER A 112 2.77 -10.97 -14.16
N ALA A 113 3.29 -9.74 -14.23
CA ALA A 113 2.65 -8.55 -13.64
C ALA A 113 1.22 -8.36 -14.15
N GLN A 114 0.97 -8.63 -15.44
CA GLN A 114 -0.35 -8.50 -16.03
C GLN A 114 -1.35 -9.50 -15.43
N GLY A 115 -0.95 -10.77 -15.26
CA GLY A 115 -1.81 -11.79 -14.63
C GLY A 115 -2.14 -11.45 -13.18
N LEU A 116 -1.15 -10.96 -12.41
CA LEU A 116 -1.39 -10.47 -11.04
C LEU A 116 -2.35 -9.27 -11.04
N CYS A 117 -2.17 -8.29 -11.91
CA CYS A 117 -3.03 -7.11 -11.98
C CYS A 117 -4.46 -7.45 -12.44
N GLN A 118 -4.64 -8.42 -13.33
CA GLN A 118 -5.97 -8.93 -13.69
C GLN A 118 -6.70 -9.56 -12.49
N PHE A 119 -5.99 -10.37 -11.71
CA PHE A 119 -6.53 -10.92 -10.47
C PHE A 119 -6.86 -9.81 -9.46
N LEU A 120 -5.93 -8.89 -9.20
CA LEU A 120 -6.14 -7.78 -8.28
C LEU A 120 -7.27 -6.85 -8.75
N GLY A 121 -7.50 -6.73 -10.05
CA GLY A 121 -8.61 -5.96 -10.62
C GLY A 121 -9.98 -6.46 -10.19
N GLN A 122 -10.10 -7.76 -9.85
CA GLN A 122 -11.32 -8.36 -9.32
C GLN A 122 -11.47 -8.17 -7.80
N MET A 123 -10.41 -7.75 -7.13
CA MET A 123 -10.43 -7.44 -5.70
C MET A 123 -10.84 -5.98 -5.50
N ARG A 124 -11.15 -5.60 -4.27
CA ARG A 124 -11.60 -4.24 -3.94
C ARG A 124 -10.86 -3.67 -2.74
N ASN A 125 -10.95 -2.36 -2.58
CA ASN A 125 -10.67 -1.66 -1.34
C ASN A 125 -11.98 -1.07 -0.82
N ASP A 126 -12.57 -1.64 0.21
CA ASP A 126 -13.87 -1.23 0.74
C ASP A 126 -13.85 0.20 1.33
N LEU A 127 -12.67 0.72 1.64
CA LEU A 127 -12.49 2.10 2.13
C LEU A 127 -12.47 3.13 0.99
N GLU A 128 -12.16 2.72 -0.24
CA GLU A 128 -11.98 3.64 -1.38
C GLU A 128 -13.26 4.44 -1.70
N PRO A 129 -14.46 3.84 -1.80
CA PRO A 129 -15.68 4.60 -2.08
C PRO A 129 -15.97 5.66 -1.03
N VAL A 130 -15.78 5.35 0.25
CA VAL A 130 -15.97 6.29 1.36
C VAL A 130 -14.92 7.39 1.34
N ALA A 131 -13.67 7.03 1.12
CA ALA A 131 -12.57 8.00 1.04
C ALA A 131 -12.77 9.00 -0.11
N VAL A 132 -13.25 8.53 -1.28
CA VAL A 132 -13.58 9.37 -2.45
C VAL A 132 -14.74 10.33 -2.14
N GLN A 133 -15.74 9.92 -1.35
CA GLN A 133 -16.82 10.82 -0.92
C GLN A 133 -16.32 11.95 -0.02
N ILE A 134 -15.37 11.63 0.88
CA ILE A 134 -14.78 12.62 1.80
C ILE A 134 -13.77 13.53 1.06
N LEU A 135 -12.97 12.95 0.16
CA LEU A 135 -11.90 13.62 -0.56
C LEU A 135 -11.93 13.25 -2.05
N PRO A 136 -12.72 13.99 -2.87
CA PRO A 136 -12.89 13.68 -4.30
C PRO A 136 -11.59 13.71 -5.13
N GLU A 137 -10.55 14.39 -4.66
CA GLU A 137 -9.22 14.42 -5.27
C GLU A 137 -8.62 13.01 -5.43
N ILE A 138 -9.00 12.04 -4.59
CA ILE A 138 -8.59 10.64 -4.73
C ILE A 138 -9.02 10.10 -6.10
N ASN A 139 -10.23 10.38 -6.53
CA ASN A 139 -10.74 9.94 -7.83
C ASN A 139 -9.99 10.61 -9.01
N GLN A 140 -9.56 11.86 -8.83
CA GLN A 140 -8.71 12.55 -9.82
C GLN A 140 -7.36 11.88 -9.95
N VAL A 141 -6.74 11.49 -8.83
CA VAL A 141 -5.46 10.75 -8.81
C VAL A 141 -5.60 9.39 -9.49
N ILE A 142 -6.64 8.61 -9.14
CA ILE A 142 -6.91 7.30 -9.76
C ILE A 142 -7.10 7.46 -11.27
N GLY A 143 -7.89 8.45 -11.71
CA GLY A 143 -8.11 8.75 -13.11
C GLY A 143 -6.82 9.17 -13.85
N ALA A 144 -5.93 9.93 -13.21
CA ALA A 144 -4.65 10.30 -13.78
C ALA A 144 -3.72 9.09 -13.96
N LEU A 145 -3.72 8.15 -13.00
CA LEU A 145 -2.99 6.89 -13.10
C LEU A 145 -3.54 5.99 -14.20
N GLN A 146 -4.86 5.82 -14.29
CA GLN A 146 -5.52 4.99 -15.30
C GLN A 146 -5.28 5.47 -16.73
N LYS A 147 -5.12 6.79 -16.93
CA LYS A 147 -4.81 7.39 -18.23
C LYS A 147 -3.37 7.12 -18.70
N GLN A 148 -2.48 6.61 -17.84
CA GLN A 148 -1.14 6.25 -18.27
C GLN A 148 -1.18 4.99 -19.14
N LYS A 149 -0.60 5.06 -20.34
CA LYS A 149 -0.71 4.03 -21.40
C LYS A 149 -0.41 2.60 -20.94
N THR A 150 0.49 2.43 -19.97
CA THR A 150 0.95 1.12 -19.51
C THR A 150 0.52 0.81 -18.07
N CYS A 151 -0.39 1.59 -17.49
CA CYS A 151 -0.94 1.31 -16.18
C CYS A 151 -1.81 0.06 -16.23
N LEU A 152 -1.43 -0.96 -15.46
CA LEU A 152 -2.15 -2.24 -15.39
C LEU A 152 -3.26 -2.22 -14.34
N LEU A 153 -3.07 -1.46 -13.26
CA LEU A 153 -4.04 -1.29 -12.17
C LEU A 153 -3.80 0.05 -11.51
N ALA A 154 -4.87 0.77 -11.17
CA ALA A 154 -4.82 1.96 -10.32
C ALA A 154 -5.86 1.83 -9.20
N ARG A 155 -5.46 2.15 -7.95
CA ARG A 155 -6.30 2.02 -6.76
C ARG A 155 -5.77 2.85 -5.60
N MET A 156 -6.65 3.19 -4.66
CA MET A 156 -6.24 3.78 -3.39
C MET A 156 -5.56 2.75 -2.49
N SER A 157 -4.53 3.18 -1.75
CA SER A 157 -3.82 2.37 -0.75
C SER A 157 -4.43 2.56 0.64
N GLY A 158 -4.79 1.46 1.29
CA GLY A 158 -5.34 1.48 2.64
C GLY A 158 -6.54 2.42 2.77
N SER A 159 -6.50 3.33 3.75
CA SER A 159 -7.51 4.36 3.99
C SER A 159 -7.28 5.66 3.20
N GLY A 160 -6.27 5.70 2.35
CA GLY A 160 -5.91 6.88 1.54
C GLY A 160 -5.04 7.90 2.31
N ALA A 161 -4.79 9.08 1.77
CA ALA A 161 -5.20 9.55 0.44
C ALA A 161 -4.26 9.10 -0.70
N THR A 162 -3.19 8.34 -0.43
CA THR A 162 -2.29 7.85 -1.47
C THR A 162 -3.01 6.83 -2.35
N CYS A 163 -2.84 6.98 -3.68
CA CYS A 163 -3.18 5.98 -4.66
C CYS A 163 -1.92 5.39 -5.26
N PHE A 164 -2.04 4.19 -5.83
CA PHE A 164 -0.95 3.55 -6.53
C PHE A 164 -1.38 3.11 -7.93
N GLY A 165 -0.42 3.15 -8.86
CA GLY A 165 -0.53 2.52 -10.17
C GLY A 165 0.51 1.41 -10.29
N LEU A 166 0.13 0.24 -10.81
CA LEU A 166 1.03 -0.86 -11.12
C LEU A 166 1.36 -0.86 -12.61
N PHE A 167 2.63 -1.13 -12.91
CA PHE A 167 3.17 -1.08 -14.27
C PHE A 167 3.99 -2.35 -14.54
N PRO A 168 4.17 -2.76 -15.82
CA PRO A 168 4.95 -3.94 -16.16
C PRO A 168 6.39 -3.92 -15.62
N ASN A 169 7.01 -2.73 -15.50
CA ASN A 169 8.37 -2.57 -14.99
C ASN A 169 8.59 -1.17 -14.40
N ALA A 170 9.74 -0.95 -13.78
CA ALA A 170 10.09 0.30 -13.12
C ALA A 170 10.27 1.47 -14.09
N GLU A 171 10.75 1.22 -15.30
CA GLU A 171 10.97 2.26 -16.32
C GLU A 171 9.64 2.90 -16.74
N GLN A 172 8.60 2.09 -16.89
CA GLN A 172 7.25 2.57 -17.23
C GLN A 172 6.61 3.33 -16.08
N ALA A 173 6.82 2.90 -14.84
CA ALA A 173 6.39 3.66 -13.66
C ALA A 173 7.11 5.02 -13.57
N GLN A 174 8.40 5.08 -13.86
CA GLN A 174 9.18 6.34 -13.91
C GLN A 174 8.73 7.27 -15.03
N ALA A 175 8.39 6.74 -16.20
CA ALA A 175 7.84 7.53 -17.29
C ALA A 175 6.49 8.16 -16.89
N ALA A 176 5.60 7.38 -16.26
CA ALA A 176 4.34 7.86 -15.74
C ALA A 176 4.52 8.89 -14.61
N GLN A 177 5.54 8.73 -13.75
CA GLN A 177 5.90 9.73 -12.73
C GLN A 177 6.16 11.10 -13.35
N LYS A 178 6.99 11.16 -14.40
CA LYS A 178 7.32 12.42 -15.08
C LYS A 178 6.06 13.10 -15.63
N THR A 179 5.19 12.31 -16.26
CA THR A 179 3.93 12.80 -16.84
C THR A 179 2.99 13.35 -15.77
N ILE A 180 2.76 12.60 -14.69
CA ILE A 180 1.82 13.03 -13.63
C ILE A 180 2.40 14.19 -12.82
N ALA A 181 3.69 14.20 -12.51
CA ALA A 181 4.32 15.31 -11.81
C ALA A 181 4.28 16.63 -12.62
N ALA A 182 4.31 16.56 -13.95
CA ALA A 182 4.14 17.73 -14.79
C ALA A 182 2.68 18.22 -14.87
N LEU A 183 1.71 17.30 -14.80
CA LEU A 183 0.27 17.61 -14.83
C LEU A 183 -0.26 18.18 -13.53
N ALA A 184 0.28 17.72 -12.40
CA ALA A 184 -0.17 18.10 -11.06
C ALA A 184 1.06 18.30 -10.13
N PRO A 185 1.77 19.44 -10.26
CA PRO A 185 3.01 19.70 -9.50
C PRO A 185 2.81 19.74 -7.98
N GLU A 186 1.59 19.99 -7.52
CA GLU A 186 1.20 20.02 -6.11
C GLU A 186 1.07 18.60 -5.50
N TRP A 187 0.99 17.56 -6.32
CA TRP A 187 0.91 16.19 -5.84
C TRP A 187 2.29 15.64 -5.49
N TRP A 188 2.35 14.82 -4.46
CA TRP A 188 3.53 14.00 -4.20
C TRP A 188 3.49 12.76 -5.10
N VAL A 189 4.52 12.57 -5.91
CA VAL A 189 4.59 11.50 -6.93
C VAL A 189 5.92 10.80 -6.83
N ARG A 190 5.93 9.47 -6.62
CA ARG A 190 7.15 8.66 -6.51
C ARG A 190 6.99 7.31 -7.18
N ALA A 191 7.88 7.01 -8.11
CA ALA A 191 7.99 5.68 -8.71
C ALA A 191 8.94 4.80 -7.90
N GLY A 192 8.68 3.51 -7.93
CA GLY A 192 9.47 2.48 -7.29
C GLY A 192 9.31 1.12 -7.97
N ARG A 193 9.80 0.10 -7.27
CA ARG A 193 9.67 -1.30 -7.68
C ARG A 193 8.96 -2.08 -6.59
N VAL A 194 8.06 -2.96 -6.98
CA VAL A 194 7.51 -3.98 -6.07
C VAL A 194 8.58 -5.04 -5.87
N LEU A 195 8.91 -5.30 -4.61
CA LEU A 195 9.82 -6.37 -4.21
C LEU A 195 8.99 -7.65 -4.05
N GLY A 196 9.32 -8.69 -4.80
CA GLY A 196 8.70 -10.01 -4.75
C GLY A 196 9.40 -10.97 -3.80
#